data_608f79d8418b2c6141b6cceaf7f27455
#
_entry.id   608f79d8418b2c6141b6cceaf7f27455
#
_cell.length_a   1.000
_cell.length_b   1.000
_cell.length_c   1.000
_cell.angle_alpha   90.00
_cell.angle_beta   90.00
_cell.angle_gamma   90.00
#
_symmetry.space_group_name_H-M   'P 1'
#
loop_
_entity.id
_entity.type
_entity.pdbx_description
1 polymer ?
#
loop_
_entity_poly.entity_id
_entity_poly.type
_entity_poly.pdbx_seq_one_letter_code
_entity_poly.pdbx_strand_id
1 'polypeptide(L)'
;MGMDKPFVKMVDLFYRNGVAYWESEEALEKILDKANELSWNLIGSPAPNFSFTDSKGTKRNLNDVKSKYVLVVFWDATCSHCKKTMPEVIEFYNSNKEEGLEVVAITVETELNDWRSYLKEHNLTWINGFDNDFSKQTFRHYYYIPTTPTTLLLDANKTILAQNLKIADYQQFLTEQP
;
A
#
# COMPACT_ATOMS: atom_id res chain seq x y z
N MET A 1 5.19 -0.88 15.23
CA MET A 1 5.19 0.12 14.15
C MET A 1 6.51 0.86 14.15
N GLY A 2 7.04 1.13 12.96
CA GLY A 2 8.19 2.04 12.82
C GLY A 2 9.58 1.42 12.90
N MET A 3 9.72 0.10 12.82
CA MET A 3 11.06 -0.54 12.82
C MET A 3 11.66 -0.68 11.40
N ASP A 4 10.89 -0.44 10.34
CA ASP A 4 11.36 -0.62 8.96
C ASP A 4 12.50 0.35 8.62
N LYS A 5 12.33 1.63 8.93
CA LYS A 5 13.37 2.65 8.68
C LYS A 5 14.65 2.41 9.51
N PRO A 6 14.58 2.14 10.83
CA PRO A 6 15.74 1.70 11.60
C PRO A 6 16.39 0.44 11.06
N PHE A 7 15.60 -0.58 10.66
CA PHE A 7 16.12 -1.82 10.09
C PHE A 7 16.88 -1.58 8.80
N VAL A 8 16.28 -0.88 7.82
CA VAL A 8 16.94 -0.54 6.55
C VAL A 8 18.23 0.24 6.81
N LYS A 9 18.20 1.25 7.69
CA LYS A 9 19.38 2.03 8.02
C LYS A 9 20.48 1.19 8.69
N MET A 10 20.11 0.25 9.56
CA MET A 10 21.06 -0.69 10.18
C MET A 10 21.72 -1.57 9.11
N VAL A 11 20.92 -2.11 8.17
CA VAL A 11 21.43 -2.94 7.07
C VAL A 11 22.40 -2.13 6.19
N ASP A 12 22.05 -0.90 5.84
CA ASP A 12 22.90 -0.04 5.03
C ASP A 12 24.24 0.28 5.72
N LEU A 13 24.21 0.50 7.03
CA LEU A 13 25.44 0.88 7.79
C LEU A 13 26.36 -0.31 8.09
N PHE A 14 25.81 -1.47 8.39
CA PHE A 14 26.60 -2.58 8.92
C PHE A 14 26.73 -3.76 7.96
N TYR A 15 25.68 -4.11 7.21
CA TYR A 15 25.70 -5.28 6.36
C TYR A 15 26.20 -4.98 4.94
N ARG A 16 25.70 -3.93 4.29
CA ARG A 16 26.17 -3.53 2.94
C ARG A 16 27.64 -3.08 2.92
N ASN A 17 28.11 -2.53 4.02
CA ASN A 17 29.50 -2.05 4.15
C ASN A 17 30.46 -3.15 4.68
N GLY A 18 30.00 -4.39 4.81
CA GLY A 18 30.83 -5.51 5.21
C GLY A 18 31.31 -5.47 6.68
N VAL A 19 30.68 -4.66 7.54
CA VAL A 19 31.02 -4.57 8.96
C VAL A 19 30.47 -5.78 9.72
N ALA A 20 29.33 -6.31 9.32
CA ALA A 20 28.72 -7.51 9.88
C ALA A 20 29.26 -8.76 9.19
N TYR A 21 30.39 -9.27 9.64
CA TYR A 21 31.12 -10.40 9.04
C TYR A 21 30.83 -11.77 9.68
N TRP A 22 29.98 -11.81 10.69
CA TRP A 22 29.63 -13.05 11.42
C TRP A 22 28.42 -13.80 10.86
N GLU A 23 27.78 -13.24 9.86
CA GLU A 23 26.63 -13.87 9.22
C GLU A 23 27.07 -14.80 8.08
N SER A 24 26.31 -15.87 7.85
CA SER A 24 26.48 -16.70 6.65
C SER A 24 26.04 -15.92 5.40
N GLU A 25 26.57 -16.30 4.24
CA GLU A 25 26.18 -15.67 2.95
C GLU A 25 24.66 -15.76 2.72
N GLU A 26 24.04 -16.91 3.04
CA GLU A 26 22.60 -17.10 2.91
C GLU A 26 21.80 -16.19 3.86
N ALA A 27 22.26 -15.99 5.11
CA ALA A 27 21.62 -15.09 6.05
C ALA A 27 21.78 -13.63 5.61
N LEU A 28 22.95 -13.27 5.11
CA LEU A 28 23.22 -11.94 4.57
C LEU A 28 22.31 -11.62 3.39
N GLU A 29 22.16 -12.53 2.42
CA GLU A 29 21.28 -12.35 1.28
C GLU A 29 19.83 -12.09 1.71
N LYS A 30 19.29 -12.90 2.63
CA LYS A 30 17.94 -12.71 3.19
C LYS A 30 17.75 -11.35 3.88
N ILE A 31 18.77 -10.88 4.61
CA ILE A 31 18.74 -9.58 5.28
C ILE A 31 18.75 -8.43 4.26
N LEU A 32 19.59 -8.53 3.23
CA LEU A 32 19.68 -7.53 2.16
C LEU A 32 18.39 -7.47 1.34
N ASP A 33 17.84 -8.62 0.97
CA ASP A 33 16.59 -8.70 0.22
C ASP A 33 15.45 -8.08 1.02
N LYS A 34 15.35 -8.41 2.31
CA LYS A 34 14.34 -7.81 3.18
C LYS A 34 14.48 -6.30 3.32
N ALA A 35 15.71 -5.81 3.42
CA ALA A 35 15.95 -4.36 3.48
C ALA A 35 15.60 -3.68 2.15
N ASN A 36 15.88 -4.32 1.01
CA ASN A 36 15.50 -3.82 -0.32
C ASN A 36 13.98 -3.72 -0.46
N GLU A 37 13.24 -4.79 -0.10
CA GLU A 37 11.77 -4.79 -0.12
C GLU A 37 11.16 -3.66 0.72
N LEU A 38 11.67 -3.46 1.93
CA LEU A 38 11.17 -2.44 2.85
C LEU A 38 11.58 -1.02 2.45
N SER A 39 12.71 -0.85 1.77
CA SER A 39 13.25 0.47 1.42
C SER A 39 12.30 1.32 0.56
N TRP A 40 11.46 0.67 -0.25
CA TRP A 40 10.50 1.33 -1.13
C TRP A 40 9.29 1.93 -0.40
N ASN A 41 8.99 1.47 0.82
CA ASN A 41 7.75 1.79 1.52
C ASN A 41 7.99 2.48 2.87
N LEU A 42 9.09 3.21 3.02
CA LEU A 42 9.40 3.88 4.29
C LEU A 42 8.52 5.11 4.51
N ILE A 43 8.01 5.29 5.72
CA ILE A 43 7.29 6.51 6.12
C ILE A 43 8.20 7.72 5.92
N GLY A 44 7.67 8.75 5.28
CA GLY A 44 8.38 9.97 4.88
C GLY A 44 9.07 9.88 3.50
N SER A 45 9.03 8.73 2.83
CA SER A 45 9.54 8.58 1.46
C SER A 45 8.43 8.70 0.42
N PRO A 46 8.74 9.09 -0.83
CA PRO A 46 7.78 9.05 -1.92
C PRO A 46 7.33 7.60 -2.18
N ALA A 47 6.03 7.38 -2.26
CA ALA A 47 5.46 6.10 -2.66
C ALA A 47 5.83 5.79 -4.12
N PRO A 48 6.33 4.60 -4.44
CA PRO A 48 6.62 4.21 -5.81
C PRO A 48 5.39 4.34 -6.69
N ASN A 49 5.55 4.95 -7.87
CA ASN A 49 4.47 4.99 -8.84
C ASN A 49 4.24 3.61 -9.45
N PHE A 50 3.00 3.24 -9.69
CA PHE A 50 2.64 2.02 -10.39
C PHE A 50 1.43 2.24 -11.28
N SER A 51 1.33 1.42 -12.33
CA SER A 51 0.21 1.40 -13.25
C SER A 51 -0.80 0.33 -12.83
N PHE A 52 -2.06 0.58 -13.07
CA PHE A 52 -3.15 -0.37 -12.86
C PHE A 52 -4.29 -0.12 -13.86
N THR A 53 -5.18 -1.09 -14.01
CA THR A 53 -6.41 -0.92 -14.78
C THR A 53 -7.56 -0.74 -13.81
N ASP A 54 -8.35 0.32 -13.97
CA ASP A 54 -9.50 0.54 -13.10
C ASP A 54 -10.67 -0.40 -13.43
N SER A 55 -11.70 -0.39 -12.58
CA SER A 55 -12.90 -1.24 -12.77
C SER A 55 -13.68 -0.96 -14.06
N LYS A 56 -13.42 0.18 -14.71
CA LYS A 56 -14.00 0.58 -16.00
C LYS A 56 -13.11 0.21 -17.18
N GLY A 57 -11.95 -0.39 -16.95
CA GLY A 57 -11.00 -0.78 -17.99
C GLY A 57 -10.02 0.33 -18.39
N THR A 58 -9.98 1.44 -17.69
CA THR A 58 -9.07 2.56 -17.97
C THR A 58 -7.71 2.34 -17.30
N LYS A 59 -6.63 2.48 -18.05
CA LYS A 59 -5.27 2.48 -17.48
C LYS A 59 -5.02 3.76 -16.69
N ARG A 60 -4.52 3.62 -15.48
CA ARG A 60 -4.21 4.70 -14.55
C ARG A 60 -2.85 4.49 -13.90
N ASN A 61 -2.32 5.56 -13.33
CA ASN A 61 -1.13 5.52 -12.48
C ASN A 61 -1.47 6.12 -11.11
N LEU A 62 -0.78 5.69 -10.07
CA LEU A 62 -0.97 6.26 -8.73
C LEU A 62 -0.73 7.78 -8.72
N ASN A 63 0.28 8.27 -9.44
CA ASN A 63 0.62 9.69 -9.49
C ASN A 63 -0.42 10.57 -10.20
N ASP A 64 -1.33 9.98 -10.98
CA ASP A 64 -2.42 10.70 -11.66
C ASP A 64 -3.59 11.02 -10.74
N VAL A 65 -3.65 10.39 -9.57
CA VAL A 65 -4.71 10.62 -8.57
C VAL A 65 -4.48 11.95 -7.87
N LYS A 66 -5.37 12.93 -8.14
CA LYS A 66 -5.29 14.27 -7.56
C LYS A 66 -6.22 14.35 -6.35
N SER A 67 -5.64 14.33 -5.16
CA SER A 67 -6.35 14.46 -3.89
C SER A 67 -5.41 14.96 -2.80
N LYS A 68 -5.95 15.56 -1.73
CA LYS A 68 -5.16 16.01 -0.58
C LYS A 68 -4.52 14.82 0.12
N TYR A 69 -5.29 13.73 0.28
CA TYR A 69 -4.84 12.47 0.83
C TYR A 69 -5.27 11.31 -0.07
N VAL A 70 -4.47 10.27 -0.14
CA VAL A 70 -4.79 9.02 -0.85
C VAL A 70 -4.56 7.84 0.09
N LEU A 71 -5.61 7.08 0.37
CA LEU A 71 -5.47 5.78 1.03
C LEU A 71 -5.34 4.70 -0.04
N VAL A 72 -4.14 4.14 -0.19
CA VAL A 72 -3.91 2.96 -1.01
C VAL A 72 -4.23 1.72 -0.19
N VAL A 73 -5.04 0.81 -0.74
CA VAL A 73 -5.45 -0.44 -0.11
C VAL A 73 -5.17 -1.60 -1.06
N PHE A 74 -4.22 -2.43 -0.72
CA PHE A 74 -4.01 -3.71 -1.40
C PHE A 74 -4.83 -4.78 -0.69
N TRP A 75 -5.76 -5.42 -1.39
CA TRP A 75 -6.74 -6.28 -0.77
C TRP A 75 -7.16 -7.45 -1.66
N ASP A 76 -7.95 -8.35 -1.09
CA ASP A 76 -8.47 -9.54 -1.75
C ASP A 76 -9.93 -9.76 -1.31
N ALA A 77 -10.85 -9.86 -2.27
CA ALA A 77 -12.29 -10.02 -2.01
C ALA A 77 -12.63 -11.39 -1.38
N THR A 78 -11.75 -12.37 -1.49
CA THR A 78 -11.94 -13.70 -0.86
C THR A 78 -11.37 -13.76 0.56
N CYS A 79 -10.45 -12.85 0.91
CA CYS A 79 -9.81 -12.81 2.21
C CYS A 79 -10.79 -12.39 3.33
N SER A 80 -10.92 -13.23 4.35
CA SER A 80 -11.82 -12.98 5.49
C SER A 80 -11.44 -11.72 6.29
N HIS A 81 -10.15 -11.38 6.36
CA HIS A 81 -9.68 -10.18 7.04
C HIS A 81 -10.06 -8.92 6.25
N CYS A 82 -9.90 -8.96 4.94
CA CYS A 82 -10.33 -7.86 4.06
C CYS A 82 -11.85 -7.61 4.18
N LYS A 83 -12.66 -8.67 4.18
CA LYS A 83 -14.12 -8.55 4.36
C LYS A 83 -14.52 -7.86 5.67
N LYS A 84 -13.71 -7.96 6.71
CA LYS A 84 -13.93 -7.25 7.99
C LYS A 84 -13.47 -5.79 7.93
N THR A 85 -12.36 -5.51 7.24
CA THR A 85 -11.76 -4.17 7.18
C THR A 85 -12.45 -3.27 6.14
N MET A 86 -12.92 -3.81 5.01
CA MET A 86 -13.51 -3.00 3.94
C MET A 86 -14.72 -2.15 4.37
N PRO A 87 -15.65 -2.62 5.24
CA PRO A 87 -16.70 -1.76 5.80
C PRO A 87 -16.15 -0.53 6.55
N GLU A 88 -15.06 -0.70 7.32
CA GLU A 88 -14.40 0.40 8.01
C GLU A 88 -13.78 1.40 7.01
N VAL A 89 -13.19 0.90 5.90
CA VAL A 89 -12.67 1.76 4.81
C VAL A 89 -13.80 2.53 4.14
N ILE A 90 -14.98 1.92 3.93
CA ILE A 90 -16.17 2.58 3.35
C ILE A 90 -16.59 3.76 4.26
N GLU A 91 -16.68 3.53 5.56
CA GLU A 91 -17.07 4.53 6.54
C GLU A 91 -16.05 5.68 6.60
N PHE A 92 -14.76 5.33 6.65
CA PHE A 92 -13.66 6.29 6.62
C PHE A 92 -13.65 7.14 5.35
N TYR A 93 -13.84 6.54 4.16
CA TYR A 93 -13.94 7.28 2.90
C TYR A 93 -15.13 8.23 2.90
N ASN A 94 -16.32 7.74 3.26
CA ASN A 94 -17.52 8.58 3.27
C ASN A 94 -17.43 9.77 4.22
N SER A 95 -16.71 9.63 5.33
CA SER A 95 -16.50 10.69 6.31
C SER A 95 -15.48 11.74 5.87
N ASN A 96 -14.53 11.39 4.97
CA ASN A 96 -13.38 12.25 4.67
C ASN A 96 -13.26 12.64 3.18
N LYS A 97 -14.10 12.11 2.28
CA LYS A 97 -14.02 12.42 0.84
C LYS A 97 -14.19 13.89 0.50
N GLU A 98 -15.06 14.58 1.20
CA GLU A 98 -15.29 16.02 1.01
C GLU A 98 -14.12 16.86 1.54
N GLU A 99 -13.31 16.31 2.43
CA GLU A 99 -12.09 16.93 2.95
C GLU A 99 -10.84 16.59 2.11
N GLY A 100 -11.05 15.91 0.99
CA GLY A 100 -10.01 15.59 0.01
C GLY A 100 -9.32 14.24 0.21
N LEU A 101 -10.00 13.26 0.80
CA LEU A 101 -9.55 11.87 0.80
C LEU A 101 -10.03 11.15 -0.47
N GLU A 102 -9.11 10.49 -1.17
CA GLU A 102 -9.42 9.50 -2.19
C GLU A 102 -8.93 8.11 -1.74
N VAL A 103 -9.62 7.06 -2.16
CA VAL A 103 -9.20 5.67 -1.94
C VAL A 103 -8.82 5.04 -3.27
N VAL A 104 -7.64 4.43 -3.31
CA VAL A 104 -7.16 3.61 -4.42
C VAL A 104 -7.05 2.17 -3.92
N ALA A 105 -8.08 1.38 -4.17
CA ALA A 105 -8.15 -0.01 -3.75
C ALA A 105 -7.75 -0.94 -4.90
N ILE A 106 -6.62 -1.63 -4.73
CA ILE A 106 -6.04 -2.52 -5.74
C ILE A 106 -6.22 -3.97 -5.28
N THR A 107 -6.92 -4.78 -6.09
CA THR A 107 -6.98 -6.20 -5.79
C THR A 107 -5.65 -6.89 -6.11
N VAL A 108 -5.23 -7.77 -5.21
CA VAL A 108 -4.06 -8.64 -5.42
C VAL A 108 -4.43 -9.97 -6.06
N GLU A 109 -5.73 -10.22 -6.29
CA GLU A 109 -6.23 -11.42 -6.94
C GLU A 109 -5.88 -11.44 -8.43
N THR A 110 -5.74 -12.66 -8.96
CA THR A 110 -5.64 -12.92 -10.40
C THR A 110 -7.01 -13.21 -11.02
N GLU A 111 -7.93 -13.80 -10.25
CA GLU A 111 -9.30 -14.10 -10.65
C GLU A 111 -10.24 -12.97 -10.20
N LEU A 112 -10.79 -12.22 -11.14
CA LEU A 112 -11.48 -10.95 -10.87
C LEU A 112 -12.99 -11.08 -10.61
N ASN A 113 -13.55 -12.28 -10.62
CA ASN A 113 -15.00 -12.46 -10.52
C ASN A 113 -15.53 -12.07 -9.14
N ASP A 114 -14.87 -12.54 -8.08
CA ASP A 114 -15.27 -12.23 -6.70
C ASP A 114 -15.05 -10.74 -6.40
N TRP A 115 -13.94 -10.17 -6.88
CA TRP A 115 -13.67 -8.75 -6.78
C TRP A 115 -14.78 -7.90 -7.45
N ARG A 116 -15.16 -8.20 -8.70
CA ARG A 116 -16.23 -7.49 -9.41
C ARG A 116 -17.58 -7.61 -8.70
N SER A 117 -17.89 -8.80 -8.18
CA SER A 117 -19.11 -9.05 -7.43
C SER A 117 -19.15 -8.20 -6.17
N TYR A 118 -18.04 -8.16 -5.42
CA TYR A 118 -17.91 -7.35 -4.21
C TYR A 118 -18.07 -5.85 -4.49
N LEU A 119 -17.41 -5.31 -5.54
CA LEU A 119 -17.54 -3.90 -5.92
C LEU A 119 -19.00 -3.52 -6.17
N LYS A 120 -19.75 -4.38 -6.87
CA LYS A 120 -21.15 -4.15 -7.19
C LYS A 120 -22.06 -4.26 -5.96
N GLU A 121 -21.85 -5.27 -5.13
CA GLU A 121 -22.65 -5.51 -3.92
C GLU A 121 -22.54 -4.35 -2.93
N HIS A 122 -21.32 -3.85 -2.72
CA HIS A 122 -21.04 -2.78 -1.77
C HIS A 122 -21.03 -1.37 -2.37
N ASN A 123 -21.34 -1.23 -3.68
CA ASN A 123 -21.37 0.04 -4.42
C ASN A 123 -20.11 0.90 -4.16
N LEU A 124 -18.92 0.31 -4.30
CA LEU A 124 -17.66 1.01 -4.05
C LEU A 124 -17.39 2.06 -5.13
N THR A 125 -17.47 3.34 -4.78
CA THR A 125 -17.42 4.47 -5.71
C THR A 125 -16.04 5.07 -5.92
N TRP A 126 -15.09 4.76 -5.04
CA TRP A 126 -13.68 5.19 -5.16
C TRP A 126 -12.95 4.49 -6.31
N ILE A 127 -11.67 4.77 -6.47
CA ILE A 127 -10.84 4.17 -7.53
C ILE A 127 -10.53 2.71 -7.17
N ASN A 128 -11.18 1.79 -7.88
CA ASN A 128 -10.94 0.35 -7.74
C ASN A 128 -10.13 -0.15 -8.93
N GLY A 129 -9.02 -0.81 -8.68
CA GLY A 129 -8.11 -1.25 -9.71
C GLY A 129 -7.62 -2.68 -9.55
N PHE A 130 -7.09 -3.20 -10.63
CA PHE A 130 -6.42 -4.49 -10.70
C PHE A 130 -5.21 -4.40 -11.64
N ASP A 131 -4.34 -5.37 -11.55
CA ASP A 131 -3.15 -5.45 -12.36
C ASP A 131 -3.15 -6.74 -13.17
N ASN A 132 -3.24 -6.59 -14.49
CA ASN A 132 -3.11 -7.70 -15.45
C ASN A 132 -1.70 -7.80 -16.04
N ASP A 133 -0.85 -6.83 -15.74
CA ASP A 133 0.46 -6.75 -16.32
C ASP A 133 1.49 -7.18 -15.27
N PHE A 134 1.98 -8.40 -15.39
CA PHE A 134 3.09 -8.91 -14.57
C PHE A 134 4.45 -8.35 -15.00
N SER A 135 4.44 -7.20 -15.72
CA SER A 135 5.66 -6.47 -16.09
C SER A 135 6.31 -5.80 -14.87
N LYS A 136 7.53 -5.31 -15.06
CA LYS A 136 8.36 -4.74 -13.98
C LYS A 136 7.85 -3.43 -13.36
N GLN A 137 6.72 -2.87 -13.81
CA GLN A 137 6.17 -1.59 -13.30
C GLN A 137 4.88 -1.76 -12.51
N THR A 138 4.61 -2.95 -12.04
CA THR A 138 3.43 -3.23 -11.24
C THR A 138 3.68 -2.94 -9.77
N PHE A 139 2.60 -2.76 -9.01
CA PHE A 139 2.70 -2.57 -7.56
C PHE A 139 3.45 -3.72 -6.87
N ARG A 140 3.36 -4.96 -7.40
CA ARG A 140 4.00 -6.16 -6.84
C ARG A 140 5.53 -6.06 -6.80
N HIS A 141 6.11 -5.25 -7.66
CA HIS A 141 7.56 -5.05 -7.70
C HIS A 141 8.04 -4.09 -6.60
N TYR A 142 7.23 -3.09 -6.26
CA TYR A 142 7.64 -2.00 -5.37
C TYR A 142 7.05 -2.11 -3.96
N TYR A 143 5.89 -2.75 -3.82
CA TYR A 143 5.19 -2.79 -2.54
C TYR A 143 5.30 -4.17 -1.92
N TYR A 144 5.87 -4.21 -0.73
CA TYR A 144 5.88 -5.42 0.08
C TYR A 144 4.48 -5.64 0.71
N ILE A 145 3.79 -6.67 0.22
CA ILE A 145 2.42 -7.01 0.63
C ILE A 145 2.42 -8.42 1.25
N PRO A 146 2.91 -8.57 2.49
CA PRO A 146 3.01 -9.88 3.15
C PRO A 146 1.65 -10.46 3.51
N THR A 147 0.66 -9.60 3.69
CA THR A 147 -0.72 -9.96 4.07
C THR A 147 -1.71 -8.96 3.46
N THR A 148 -2.99 -9.38 3.35
CA THR A 148 -4.08 -8.49 2.95
C THR A 148 -5.08 -8.28 4.10
N PRO A 149 -5.59 -7.07 4.28
CA PRO A 149 -5.25 -5.86 3.54
C PRO A 149 -3.91 -5.26 3.98
N THR A 150 -3.17 -4.67 3.03
CA THR A 150 -2.04 -3.78 3.30
C THR A 150 -2.45 -2.37 2.92
N THR A 151 -2.21 -1.39 3.79
CA THR A 151 -2.69 -0.02 3.60
C THR A 151 -1.58 1.01 3.74
N LEU A 152 -1.63 2.07 2.90
CA LEU A 152 -0.72 3.21 2.98
C LEU A 152 -1.54 4.50 2.84
N LEU A 153 -1.32 5.46 3.75
CA LEU A 153 -1.84 6.81 3.62
C LEU A 153 -0.76 7.71 3.02
N LEU A 154 -1.11 8.41 1.95
CA LEU A 154 -0.22 9.30 1.21
C LEU A 154 -0.75 10.73 1.27
N ASP A 155 0.17 11.71 1.21
CA ASP A 155 -0.17 13.11 0.98
C ASP A 155 -0.41 13.42 -0.51
N ALA A 156 -0.66 14.70 -0.83
CA ALA A 156 -0.87 15.17 -2.20
C ALA A 156 0.37 14.94 -3.11
N ASN A 157 1.57 14.91 -2.54
CA ASN A 157 2.84 14.64 -3.24
C ASN A 157 3.17 13.16 -3.34
N LYS A 158 2.28 12.30 -2.83
CA LYS A 158 2.48 10.85 -2.70
C LYS A 158 3.57 10.46 -1.71
N THR A 159 3.86 11.31 -0.71
CA THR A 159 4.71 10.93 0.41
C THR A 159 3.93 9.98 1.33
N ILE A 160 4.55 8.90 1.75
CA ILE A 160 3.95 7.94 2.69
C ILE A 160 3.90 8.58 4.08
N LEU A 161 2.70 8.87 4.56
CA LEU A 161 2.45 9.46 5.88
C LEU A 161 2.33 8.39 6.96
N ALA A 162 1.66 7.30 6.64
CA ALA A 162 1.44 6.18 7.55
C ALA A 162 1.18 4.89 6.76
N GLN A 163 1.38 3.73 7.39
CA GLN A 163 1.12 2.43 6.77
C GLN A 163 0.63 1.41 7.79
N ASN A 164 -0.22 0.49 7.33
CA ASN A 164 -0.71 -0.67 8.08
C ASN A 164 -1.28 -0.32 9.46
N LEU A 165 -1.93 0.85 9.57
CA LEU A 165 -2.70 1.24 10.73
C LEU A 165 -4.09 0.58 10.70
N LYS A 166 -4.75 0.51 11.86
CA LYS A 166 -6.20 0.30 11.89
C LYS A 166 -6.89 1.51 11.25
N ILE A 167 -8.03 1.31 10.61
CA ILE A 167 -8.72 2.41 9.91
C ILE A 167 -9.08 3.56 10.87
N ALA A 168 -9.47 3.24 12.11
CA ALA A 168 -9.73 4.25 13.14
C ALA A 168 -8.50 5.13 13.47
N ASP A 169 -7.29 4.56 13.42
CA ASP A 169 -6.06 5.30 13.69
C ASP A 169 -5.72 6.27 12.53
N TYR A 170 -6.10 5.95 11.28
CA TYR A 170 -6.01 6.89 10.16
C TYR A 170 -6.94 8.09 10.34
N GLN A 171 -8.14 7.90 10.90
CA GLN A 171 -9.05 9.00 11.20
C GLN A 171 -8.43 9.97 12.20
N GLN A 172 -7.87 9.45 13.29
CA GLN A 172 -7.16 10.25 14.27
C GLN A 172 -5.97 10.98 13.62
N PHE A 173 -5.18 10.28 12.80
CA PHE A 173 -4.04 10.86 12.09
C PHE A 173 -4.45 12.06 11.23
N LEU A 174 -5.55 11.97 10.47
CA LEU A 174 -6.03 13.07 9.62
C LEU A 174 -6.48 14.26 10.44
N THR A 175 -7.10 14.06 11.61
CA THR A 175 -7.56 15.15 12.48
C THR A 175 -6.42 15.90 13.19
N GLU A 176 -5.27 15.24 13.37
CA GLU A 176 -4.09 15.83 14.00
C GLU A 176 -3.18 16.57 13.01
N GLN A 177 -3.44 16.46 11.70
CA GLN A 177 -2.70 17.22 10.68
C GLN A 177 -3.29 18.62 10.51
N PRO A 178 -2.47 19.68 10.56
CA PRO A 178 -2.95 21.07 10.41
C PRO A 178 -3.44 21.40 8.99
#